data_72bbcf03fb1b635b387d80abe480ca19
#
_entry.id   72bbcf03fb1b635b387d80abe480ca19
#
_cell.length_a   1.000
_cell.length_b   1.000
_cell.length_c   1.000
_cell.angle_alpha   90.00
_cell.angle_beta   90.00
_cell.angle_gamma   90.00
#
_symmetry.space_group_name_H-M   'P 1'
#
loop_
_entity.id
_entity.type
_entity.pdbx_description
1 polymer ?
#
loop_
_entity_poly.entity_id
_entity_poly.type
_entity_poly.pdbx_seq_one_letter_code
_entity_poly.pdbx_strand_id
1 'polypeptide(L)'
;GVEVMSLDAGVGWIQVEGIDGWTSVSPGILLTVTVADCVPVYLVVPGRAVAMLHAGWRGTAGGILGRGVSRLAGVTETSPDQIVMHCGVAICGACYEVGAEVMAGCGVPTQGPGPFHLDLRARLAAEGKAIGIGTITTSEWCSSHNREHFYSHRGSRGTDGRMVAYVGMPRAD
;
A
#
# COMPACT_ATOMS: atom_id res chain seq x y z
N GLY A 1 2.47 -10.14 8.10
CA GLY A 1 3.84 -10.09 7.61
C GLY A 1 4.18 -8.74 7.03
N VAL A 2 5.40 -8.57 6.61
CA VAL A 2 5.89 -7.40 5.86
C VAL A 2 6.82 -7.87 4.73
N GLU A 3 6.51 -9.03 4.16
CA GLU A 3 7.31 -9.61 3.10
C GLU A 3 6.92 -9.02 1.74
N VAL A 4 7.94 -8.70 0.92
CA VAL A 4 7.80 -8.26 -0.47
C VAL A 4 8.60 -9.21 -1.35
N MET A 5 7.96 -9.81 -2.34
CA MET A 5 8.56 -10.76 -3.26
C MET A 5 8.65 -10.19 -4.69
N SER A 6 9.59 -10.70 -5.48
CA SER A 6 9.63 -10.47 -6.93
C SER A 6 8.91 -11.60 -7.65
N LEU A 7 8.19 -11.24 -8.71
CA LEU A 7 7.51 -12.17 -9.61
C LEU A 7 7.79 -11.72 -11.04
N ASP A 8 8.64 -12.47 -11.76
CA ASP A 8 9.12 -12.11 -13.09
C ASP A 8 8.76 -13.15 -14.16
N ALA A 9 8.14 -14.26 -13.75
CA ALA A 9 7.61 -15.28 -14.65
C ALA A 9 6.44 -16.01 -13.99
N GLY A 10 5.50 -16.48 -14.79
CA GLY A 10 4.37 -17.26 -14.31
C GLY A 10 3.24 -17.28 -15.34
N VAL A 11 2.39 -18.29 -15.24
CA VAL A 11 1.17 -18.42 -16.03
C VAL A 11 0.02 -18.75 -15.08
N GLY A 12 -1.09 -18.04 -15.24
CA GLY A 12 -2.26 -18.21 -14.41
C GLY A 12 -2.21 -17.39 -13.12
N TRP A 13 -2.89 -17.85 -12.09
CA TRP A 13 -3.01 -17.18 -10.81
C TRP A 13 -2.04 -17.77 -9.79
N ILE A 14 -1.20 -16.93 -9.19
CA ILE A 14 -0.27 -17.31 -8.12
C ILE A 14 -0.66 -16.54 -6.85
N GLN A 15 -0.90 -17.27 -5.78
CA GLN A 15 -1.15 -16.72 -4.45
C GLN A 15 -0.16 -17.30 -3.46
N VAL A 16 0.46 -16.45 -2.63
CA VAL A 16 1.40 -16.86 -1.60
C VAL A 16 0.95 -16.26 -0.27
N GLU A 17 0.78 -17.10 0.73
CA GLU A 17 0.41 -16.67 2.07
C GLU A 17 1.57 -15.95 2.77
N GLY A 18 1.23 -14.97 3.61
CA GLY A 18 2.21 -14.22 4.40
C GLY A 18 2.97 -13.14 3.63
N ILE A 19 2.65 -12.93 2.34
CA ILE A 19 3.23 -11.90 1.50
C ILE A 19 2.29 -10.71 1.43
N ASP A 20 2.79 -9.52 1.77
CA ASP A 20 2.05 -8.26 1.73
C ASP A 20 2.49 -7.34 0.57
N GLY A 21 3.40 -7.78 -0.28
CA GLY A 21 3.82 -6.98 -1.43
C GLY A 21 4.53 -7.78 -2.52
N TRP A 22 4.40 -7.27 -3.73
CA TRP A 22 4.98 -7.83 -4.95
C TRP A 22 5.74 -6.79 -5.74
N THR A 23 6.82 -7.21 -6.39
CA THR A 23 7.53 -6.41 -7.41
C THR A 23 7.65 -7.21 -8.69
N SER A 24 7.64 -6.55 -9.83
CA SER A 24 7.95 -7.17 -11.12
C SER A 24 8.62 -6.21 -12.07
N VAL A 25 9.60 -6.72 -12.82
CA VAL A 25 10.25 -6.06 -13.96
C VAL A 25 9.72 -6.59 -15.30
N SER A 26 8.84 -7.58 -15.26
CA SER A 26 8.34 -8.27 -16.46
C SER A 26 7.03 -7.70 -16.97
N PRO A 27 6.93 -7.28 -18.25
CA PRO A 27 5.66 -6.92 -18.86
C PRO A 27 4.67 -8.08 -18.89
N GLY A 28 3.37 -7.78 -18.79
CA GLY A 28 2.30 -8.78 -18.86
C GLY A 28 2.02 -9.50 -17.53
N ILE A 29 2.71 -9.16 -16.45
CA ILE A 29 2.40 -9.63 -15.09
C ILE A 29 1.55 -8.58 -14.38
N LEU A 30 0.42 -9.00 -13.82
CA LEU A 30 -0.48 -8.18 -13.04
C LEU A 30 -0.30 -8.52 -11.55
N LEU A 31 0.27 -7.58 -10.80
CA LEU A 31 0.40 -7.68 -9.35
C LEU A 31 -0.89 -7.24 -8.69
N THR A 32 -1.39 -8.01 -7.72
CA THR A 32 -2.67 -7.73 -7.06
C THR A 32 -2.56 -7.82 -5.54
N VAL A 33 -3.37 -7.01 -4.85
CA VAL A 33 -3.64 -7.15 -3.41
C VAL A 33 -5.13 -6.96 -3.16
N THR A 34 -5.66 -7.63 -2.14
CA THR A 34 -7.04 -7.44 -1.71
C THR A 34 -7.09 -6.50 -0.52
N VAL A 35 -7.98 -5.51 -0.57
CA VAL A 35 -8.12 -4.49 0.46
C VAL A 35 -9.59 -4.24 0.84
N ALA A 36 -9.82 -3.89 2.09
CA ALA A 36 -10.99 -3.19 2.59
C ALA A 36 -10.49 -2.36 3.76
N ASP A 37 -10.33 -1.06 3.55
CA ASP A 37 -9.74 -0.04 4.43
C ASP A 37 -8.21 0.10 4.42
N CYS A 38 -7.45 -1.01 4.30
CA CYS A 38 -5.99 -0.92 4.17
C CYS A 38 -5.58 -0.18 2.89
N VAL A 39 -4.42 0.47 2.92
CA VAL A 39 -3.92 1.26 1.78
C VAL A 39 -3.25 0.34 0.76
N PRO A 40 -3.75 0.24 -0.48
CA PRO A 40 -2.97 -0.31 -1.57
C PRO A 40 -1.95 0.75 -2.01
N VAL A 41 -0.65 0.42 -1.91
CA VAL A 41 0.43 1.31 -2.34
C VAL A 41 1.00 0.83 -3.65
N TYR A 42 0.96 1.69 -4.63
CA TYR A 42 1.53 1.48 -5.96
C TYR A 42 2.88 2.17 -6.03
N LEU A 43 3.93 1.45 -6.41
CA LEU A 43 5.23 2.02 -6.72
C LEU A 43 5.56 1.70 -8.17
N VAL A 44 6.02 2.70 -8.90
CA VAL A 44 6.32 2.56 -10.33
C VAL A 44 7.66 3.23 -10.64
N VAL A 45 8.56 2.50 -11.28
CA VAL A 45 9.68 3.05 -12.05
C VAL A 45 9.24 3.03 -13.51
N PRO A 46 8.89 4.19 -14.11
CA PRO A 46 8.28 4.24 -15.43
C PRO A 46 9.05 3.45 -16.49
N GLY A 47 8.36 2.56 -17.20
CA GLY A 47 8.92 1.72 -18.26
C GLY A 47 9.87 0.61 -17.78
N ARG A 48 10.09 0.42 -16.46
CA ARG A 48 11.09 -0.52 -15.95
C ARG A 48 10.54 -1.54 -14.96
N ALA A 49 9.74 -1.09 -13.99
CA ALA A 49 9.24 -1.99 -12.94
C ALA A 49 8.02 -1.42 -12.22
N VAL A 50 7.27 -2.30 -11.59
CA VAL A 50 6.13 -1.96 -10.73
C VAL A 50 6.20 -2.74 -9.42
N ALA A 51 5.62 -2.15 -8.36
CA ALA A 51 5.34 -2.86 -7.12
C ALA A 51 3.93 -2.55 -6.61
N MET A 52 3.33 -3.53 -5.95
CA MET A 52 2.02 -3.45 -5.31
C MET A 52 2.16 -3.88 -3.86
N LEU A 53 1.81 -3.02 -2.90
CA LEU A 53 1.93 -3.31 -1.48
C LEU A 53 0.57 -3.19 -0.78
N HIS A 54 0.31 -4.09 0.16
CA HIS A 54 -0.84 -4.04 1.08
C HIS A 54 -0.40 -3.39 2.39
N ALA A 55 -0.71 -2.13 2.58
CA ALA A 55 -0.30 -1.37 3.76
C ALA A 55 -1.48 -1.14 4.73
N GLY A 56 -1.77 -2.15 5.54
CA GLY A 56 -2.53 -1.97 6.78
C GLY A 56 -1.63 -1.39 7.88
N TRP A 57 -2.18 -1.12 9.08
CA TRP A 57 -1.38 -0.55 10.18
C TRP A 57 -0.18 -1.42 10.59
N ARG A 58 -0.33 -2.77 10.59
CA ARG A 58 0.78 -3.69 10.89
C ARG A 58 1.87 -3.66 9.84
N GLY A 59 1.48 -3.62 8.55
CA GLY A 59 2.43 -3.47 7.44
C GLY A 59 3.17 -2.14 7.50
N THR A 60 2.44 -1.05 7.76
CA THR A 60 3.01 0.30 7.94
C THR A 60 3.98 0.34 9.12
N ALA A 61 3.58 -0.18 10.29
CA ALA A 61 4.44 -0.28 11.47
C ALA A 61 5.69 -1.14 11.23
N GLY A 62 5.56 -2.19 10.42
CA GLY A 62 6.67 -3.09 10.02
C GLY A 62 7.54 -2.57 8.89
N GLY A 63 7.28 -1.35 8.36
CA GLY A 63 8.11 -0.71 7.32
C GLY A 63 7.91 -1.29 5.91
N ILE A 64 6.70 -1.73 5.56
CA ILE A 64 6.38 -2.31 4.24
C ILE A 64 6.77 -1.39 3.09
N LEU A 65 6.60 -0.06 3.25
CA LEU A 65 6.95 0.91 2.23
C LEU A 65 8.45 0.91 1.97
N GLY A 66 9.27 1.04 3.02
CA GLY A 66 10.73 1.02 2.90
C GLY A 66 11.25 -0.26 2.26
N ARG A 67 10.66 -1.43 2.60
CA ARG A 67 11.00 -2.73 1.98
C ARG A 67 10.63 -2.75 0.49
N GLY A 68 9.43 -2.28 0.14
CA GLY A 68 8.98 -2.18 -1.25
C GLY A 68 9.89 -1.27 -2.10
N VAL A 69 10.21 -0.09 -1.58
CA VAL A 69 11.13 0.86 -2.24
C VAL A 69 12.52 0.26 -2.42
N SER A 70 13.11 -0.31 -1.36
CA SER A 70 14.44 -0.94 -1.44
C SER A 70 14.47 -2.09 -2.43
N ARG A 71 13.41 -2.92 -2.47
CA ARG A 71 13.32 -4.03 -3.42
C ARG A 71 13.25 -3.52 -4.86
N LEU A 72 12.34 -2.53 -5.11
CA LEU A 72 12.13 -1.98 -6.44
C LEU A 72 13.39 -1.25 -6.95
N ALA A 73 14.00 -0.41 -6.11
CA ALA A 73 15.24 0.30 -6.41
C ALA A 73 16.39 -0.68 -6.71
N GLY A 74 16.50 -1.77 -5.94
CA GLY A 74 17.53 -2.79 -6.13
C GLY A 74 17.41 -3.55 -7.45
N VAL A 75 16.19 -3.97 -7.86
CA VAL A 75 16.00 -4.70 -9.12
C VAL A 75 16.07 -3.80 -10.36
N THR A 76 15.92 -2.49 -10.19
CA THR A 76 15.98 -1.51 -11.29
C THR A 76 17.28 -0.70 -11.31
N GLU A 77 18.12 -0.82 -10.27
CA GLU A 77 19.32 0.00 -10.08
C GLU A 77 19.01 1.51 -10.14
N THR A 78 17.87 1.94 -9.56
CA THR A 78 17.44 3.33 -9.54
C THR A 78 17.46 3.89 -8.14
N SER A 79 17.56 5.22 -8.03
CA SER A 79 17.38 5.93 -6.77
C SER A 79 15.89 6.18 -6.47
N PRO A 80 15.49 6.39 -5.20
CA PRO A 80 14.09 6.59 -4.82
C PRO A 80 13.41 7.79 -5.52
N ASP A 81 14.15 8.83 -5.90
CA ASP A 81 13.62 10.00 -6.60
C ASP A 81 13.07 9.69 -8.01
N GLN A 82 13.44 8.54 -8.59
CA GLN A 82 12.88 8.06 -9.85
C GLN A 82 11.60 7.22 -9.67
N ILE A 83 11.19 6.97 -8.44
CA ILE A 83 9.97 6.20 -8.13
C ILE A 83 8.77 7.15 -8.06
N VAL A 84 7.68 6.74 -8.69
CA VAL A 84 6.34 7.32 -8.54
C VAL A 84 5.56 6.45 -7.55
N MET A 85 4.99 7.06 -6.53
CA MET A 85 4.16 6.40 -5.52
C MET A 85 2.72 6.92 -5.58
N HIS A 86 1.76 6.01 -5.51
CA HIS A 86 0.36 6.34 -5.29
C HIS A 86 -0.21 5.54 -4.12
N CYS A 87 -0.83 6.21 -3.15
CA CYS A 87 -1.67 5.58 -2.13
C CYS A 87 -3.11 5.55 -2.64
N GLY A 88 -3.65 4.36 -2.89
CA GLY A 88 -5.00 4.19 -3.42
C GLY A 88 -6.11 4.40 -2.40
N VAL A 89 -7.34 4.00 -2.79
CA VAL A 89 -8.53 4.11 -1.94
C VAL A 89 -8.35 3.33 -0.65
N ALA A 90 -8.61 3.98 0.49
CA ALA A 90 -8.46 3.43 1.82
C ALA A 90 -9.38 4.15 2.81
N ILE A 91 -9.45 3.69 4.05
CA ILE A 91 -10.14 4.42 5.11
C ILE A 91 -9.42 5.74 5.42
N CYS A 92 -10.14 6.84 5.54
CA CYS A 92 -9.54 8.13 5.91
C CYS A 92 -9.32 8.26 7.43
N GLY A 93 -8.50 9.21 7.82
CA GLY A 93 -8.23 9.48 9.23
C GLY A 93 -9.48 9.74 10.07
N ALA A 94 -10.47 10.46 9.54
CA ALA A 94 -11.71 10.73 10.27
C ALA A 94 -12.54 9.46 10.59
N CYS A 95 -12.41 8.40 9.76
CA CYS A 95 -13.11 7.13 9.97
C CYS A 95 -12.27 6.06 10.68
N TYR A 96 -10.95 6.25 10.73
CA TYR A 96 -10.05 5.23 11.27
C TYR A 96 -9.66 5.52 12.71
N GLU A 97 -10.59 5.24 13.60
CA GLU A 97 -10.38 5.29 15.06
C GLU A 97 -9.53 4.09 15.51
N VAL A 98 -8.51 4.35 16.32
CA VAL A 98 -7.50 3.36 16.75
C VAL A 98 -7.07 3.58 18.20
N GLY A 99 -6.48 2.56 18.81
CA GLY A 99 -5.84 2.64 20.11
C GLY A 99 -4.42 3.22 20.06
N ALA A 100 -3.87 3.49 21.24
CA ALA A 100 -2.52 4.03 21.39
C ALA A 100 -1.44 3.11 20.82
N GLU A 101 -1.65 1.79 20.87
CA GLU A 101 -0.72 0.78 20.36
C GLU A 101 -0.56 0.87 18.84
N VAL A 102 -1.63 1.21 18.10
CA VAL A 102 -1.59 1.40 16.64
C VAL A 102 -0.85 2.69 16.31
N MET A 103 -1.14 3.76 17.04
CA MET A 103 -0.45 5.05 16.89
C MET A 103 1.06 4.89 17.11
N ALA A 104 1.44 4.29 18.24
CA ALA A 104 2.84 4.05 18.58
C ALA A 104 3.55 3.15 17.54
N GLY A 105 2.88 2.07 17.09
CA GLY A 105 3.40 1.18 16.05
C GLY A 105 3.66 1.91 14.74
N CYS A 106 2.81 2.87 14.38
CA CYS A 106 2.99 3.70 13.19
C CYS A 106 3.91 4.91 13.40
N GLY A 107 4.52 5.05 14.58
CA GLY A 107 5.44 6.16 14.91
C GLY A 107 4.74 7.52 15.02
N VAL A 108 3.45 7.53 15.39
CA VAL A 108 2.67 8.75 15.58
C VAL A 108 2.51 9.02 17.08
N PRO A 109 3.05 10.13 17.61
CA PRO A 109 2.93 10.45 19.01
C PRO A 109 1.49 10.75 19.39
N THR A 110 1.09 10.34 20.61
CA THR A 110 -0.25 10.58 21.17
C THR A 110 -0.15 11.44 22.42
N GLN A 111 -1.19 12.21 22.70
CA GLN A 111 -1.35 12.95 23.95
C GLN A 111 -2.73 12.64 24.55
N GLY A 112 -2.76 12.39 25.85
CA GLY A 112 -3.98 12.08 26.57
C GLY A 112 -4.53 10.67 26.32
N PRO A 113 -5.72 10.37 26.90
CA PRO A 113 -6.42 9.12 26.67
C PRO A 113 -7.06 9.09 25.27
N GLY A 114 -7.02 7.91 24.58
CA GLY A 114 -7.71 7.71 23.30
C GLY A 114 -9.24 7.76 23.41
N PRO A 115 -9.94 7.44 22.34
CA PRO A 115 -9.43 6.93 21.07
C PRO A 115 -8.72 7.97 20.19
N PHE A 116 -7.91 7.51 19.26
CA PHE A 116 -7.18 8.36 18.33
C PHE A 116 -7.63 8.11 16.89
N HIS A 117 -7.32 9.05 16.01
CA HIS A 117 -7.60 8.95 14.59
C HIS A 117 -6.31 8.91 13.79
N LEU A 118 -6.15 7.90 12.93
CA LEU A 118 -4.94 7.68 12.13
C LEU A 118 -5.23 7.73 10.63
N ASP A 119 -4.56 8.61 9.91
CA ASP A 119 -4.52 8.58 8.45
C ASP A 119 -3.28 7.84 7.95
N LEU A 120 -3.48 6.57 7.55
CA LEU A 120 -2.39 5.73 7.03
C LEU A 120 -1.83 6.25 5.70
N ARG A 121 -2.63 6.87 4.84
CA ARG A 121 -2.16 7.46 3.58
C ARG A 121 -1.24 8.63 3.85
N ALA A 122 -1.63 9.53 4.75
CA ALA A 122 -0.80 10.66 5.16
C ALA A 122 0.51 10.17 5.81
N ARG A 123 0.45 9.13 6.66
CA ARG A 123 1.62 8.53 7.28
C ARG A 123 2.58 7.92 6.25
N LEU A 124 2.05 7.15 5.30
CA LEU A 124 2.84 6.54 4.21
C LEU A 124 3.43 7.60 3.28
N ALA A 125 2.66 8.65 2.96
CA ALA A 125 3.16 9.77 2.14
C ALA A 125 4.32 10.51 2.84
N ALA A 126 4.22 10.74 4.16
CA ALA A 126 5.30 11.32 4.95
C ALA A 126 6.57 10.44 4.96
N GLU A 127 6.39 9.12 5.11
CA GLU A 127 7.49 8.15 5.02
C GLU A 127 8.13 8.15 3.63
N GLY A 128 7.32 8.14 2.56
CA GLY A 128 7.82 8.21 1.19
C GLY A 128 8.64 9.47 0.91
N LYS A 129 8.21 10.62 1.44
CA LYS A 129 9.00 11.87 1.39
C LYS A 129 10.33 11.74 2.13
N ALA A 130 10.33 11.13 3.31
CA ALA A 130 11.55 10.91 4.09
C ALA A 130 12.53 9.95 3.40
N ILE A 131 12.02 8.97 2.66
CA ILE A 131 12.83 8.05 1.82
C ILE A 131 13.40 8.76 0.59
N GLY A 132 12.78 9.86 0.12
CA GLY A 132 13.19 10.60 -1.07
C GLY A 132 12.47 10.18 -2.35
N ILE A 133 11.25 9.61 -2.26
CA ILE A 133 10.43 9.28 -3.44
C ILE A 133 10.10 10.56 -4.21
N GLY A 134 10.33 10.53 -5.54
CA GLY A 134 10.25 11.73 -6.39
C GLY A 134 8.84 12.27 -6.60
N THR A 135 7.86 11.40 -6.79
CA THR A 135 6.45 11.79 -6.96
C THR A 135 5.56 10.98 -6.04
N ILE A 136 4.74 11.66 -5.23
CA ILE A 136 3.82 11.02 -4.30
C ILE A 136 2.42 11.60 -4.50
N THR A 137 1.44 10.73 -4.71
CA THR A 137 0.03 11.08 -4.80
C THR A 137 -0.82 10.21 -3.88
N THR A 138 -1.98 10.70 -3.49
CA THR A 138 -2.92 9.97 -2.64
C THR A 138 -4.34 10.10 -3.18
N SER A 139 -5.11 9.03 -3.12
CA SER A 139 -6.54 9.06 -3.43
C SER A 139 -7.29 9.91 -2.40
N GLU A 140 -8.26 10.69 -2.85
CA GLU A 140 -9.17 11.45 -1.99
C GLU A 140 -10.32 10.58 -1.45
N TRP A 141 -10.60 9.44 -2.07
CA TRP A 141 -11.72 8.57 -1.73
C TRP A 141 -11.49 7.82 -0.40
N CYS A 142 -12.56 7.72 0.39
CA CYS A 142 -12.58 6.95 1.62
C CYS A 142 -13.48 5.72 1.46
N SER A 143 -12.96 4.53 1.70
CA SER A 143 -13.73 3.29 1.63
C SER A 143 -14.92 3.26 2.59
N SER A 144 -14.80 3.88 3.76
CA SER A 144 -15.87 3.92 4.76
C SER A 144 -16.93 5.00 4.53
N HIS A 145 -16.57 6.14 3.92
CA HIS A 145 -17.54 7.18 3.54
C HIS A 145 -18.31 6.81 2.26
N ASN A 146 -17.63 6.20 1.29
CA ASN A 146 -18.15 5.95 -0.06
C ASN A 146 -18.48 4.47 -0.25
N ARG A 147 -19.28 3.89 0.67
CA ARG A 147 -19.65 2.47 0.68
C ARG A 147 -20.52 2.06 -0.49
N GLU A 148 -21.14 2.98 -1.20
CA GLU A 148 -21.83 2.72 -2.45
C GLU A 148 -20.89 2.33 -3.60
N HIS A 149 -19.57 2.65 -3.46
CA HIS A 149 -18.54 2.34 -4.45
C HIS A 149 -17.47 1.37 -3.94
N PHE A 150 -17.27 1.31 -2.62
CA PHE A 150 -16.14 0.58 -2.02
C PHE A 150 -16.56 -0.29 -0.86
N TYR A 151 -15.91 -1.42 -0.70
CA TYR A 151 -16.03 -2.23 0.51
C TYR A 151 -15.19 -1.65 1.65
N SER A 152 -15.75 -1.66 2.86
CA SER A 152 -15.09 -1.19 4.07
C SER A 152 -15.29 -2.19 5.21
N HIS A 153 -14.20 -2.75 5.70
CA HIS A 153 -14.23 -3.64 6.87
C HIS A 153 -14.75 -2.91 8.12
N ARG A 154 -14.27 -1.68 8.36
CA ARG A 154 -14.69 -0.85 9.48
C ARG A 154 -16.13 -0.43 9.33
N GLY A 155 -16.53 0.11 8.19
CA GLY A 155 -17.86 0.60 7.90
C GLY A 155 -18.93 -0.48 7.92
N SER A 156 -18.59 -1.70 7.53
CA SER A 156 -19.50 -2.86 7.52
C SER A 156 -19.43 -3.72 8.78
N ARG A 157 -18.54 -3.39 9.73
CA ARG A 157 -18.25 -4.24 10.89
C ARG A 157 -17.77 -5.64 10.48
N GLY A 158 -17.02 -5.74 9.39
CA GLY A 158 -16.41 -6.97 8.90
C GLY A 158 -17.29 -7.81 7.97
N THR A 159 -18.48 -7.37 7.59
CA THR A 159 -19.42 -8.15 6.75
C THR A 159 -19.22 -7.92 5.25
N ASP A 160 -18.55 -6.87 4.82
CA ASP A 160 -18.28 -6.58 3.40
C ASP A 160 -17.25 -7.55 2.79
N GLY A 161 -17.25 -7.62 1.47
CA GLY A 161 -16.22 -8.29 0.68
C GLY A 161 -14.87 -7.56 0.71
N ARG A 162 -14.09 -7.77 -0.35
CA ARG A 162 -12.79 -7.11 -0.56
C ARG A 162 -12.74 -6.52 -1.96
N MET A 163 -12.06 -5.40 -2.10
CA MET A 163 -11.68 -4.83 -3.38
C MET A 163 -10.35 -5.44 -3.83
N VAL A 164 -10.11 -5.45 -5.12
CA VAL A 164 -8.82 -5.83 -5.69
C VAL A 164 -8.14 -4.56 -6.22
N ALA A 165 -6.96 -4.27 -5.71
CA ALA A 165 -6.06 -3.28 -6.27
C ALA A 165 -5.01 -4.00 -7.13
N TYR A 166 -4.64 -3.42 -8.26
CA TYR A 166 -3.72 -4.06 -9.19
C TYR A 166 -2.85 -3.05 -9.94
N VAL A 167 -1.67 -3.51 -10.34
CA VAL A 167 -0.75 -2.78 -11.22
C VAL A 167 0.05 -3.78 -12.06
N GLY A 168 0.37 -3.39 -13.28
CA GLY A 168 1.22 -4.17 -14.17
C GLY A 168 1.77 -3.31 -15.30
N MET A 169 2.79 -3.80 -15.97
CA MET A 169 3.31 -3.21 -17.19
C MET A 169 2.67 -3.91 -18.40
N PRO A 170 2.17 -3.16 -19.40
CA PRO A 170 1.62 -3.77 -20.62
C PRO A 170 2.72 -4.55 -21.36
N ARG A 171 2.31 -5.60 -22.09
CA ARG A 171 3.18 -6.21 -23.08
C ARG A 171 3.38 -5.22 -24.24
N ALA A 172 4.60 -5.16 -24.77
CA ALA A 172 4.79 -4.56 -26.08
C ALA A 172 4.15 -5.51 -27.12
N ASP A 173 3.38 -4.93 -28.04
CA ASP A 173 2.81 -5.64 -29.18
C ASP A 173 3.92 -6.14 -30.12
#